data_2a78d1d4d5e892f1fe21fae73a12a2d6
#
_entry.id   2a78d1d4d5e892f1fe21fae73a12a2d6
#
_cell.length_a   1.000
_cell.length_b   1.000
_cell.length_c   1.000
_cell.angle_alpha   90.00
_cell.angle_beta   90.00
_cell.angle_gamma   90.00
#
_symmetry.space_group_name_H-M   'P 1'
#
loop_
_entity.id
_entity.type
_entity.pdbx_description
1 polymer ?
#
loop_
_entity_poly.entity_id
_entity_poly.type
_entity_poly.pdbx_seq_one_letter_code
_entity_poly.pdbx_strand_id
1 'polypeptide(L)'
;FLASRAQARNRDLNGLPGQGVHLWPFDNLPESPDQVIMRVPKSLALLEWQLQWLSEQLAYGTPVWLAGMDKHLPRQLVPLMEQYLGNGRAELGWKKARLFSVTAPGERLVVAPYPTEVEGPMGPLTVHAGVFAQQQLDIGARFFLAHLPDSLPAGARVADLGCGNGVIGLALLQACPDSQLVFCDESWLALQSARDNVARYCPESASEFHLGDGLVGCD
;
A
#
# COMPACT_ATOMS: atom_id res chain seq x y z
N PHE A 1 -7.10 -4.50 -2.97
CA PHE A 1 -8.01 -5.58 -3.42
C PHE A 1 -9.47 -5.24 -3.15
N LEU A 2 -9.88 -4.98 -1.90
CA LEU A 2 -11.27 -4.69 -1.55
C LEU A 2 -11.81 -3.44 -2.25
N ALA A 3 -11.03 -2.38 -2.36
CA ALA A 3 -11.42 -1.17 -3.08
C ALA A 3 -11.69 -1.44 -4.56
N SER A 4 -10.88 -2.27 -5.20
CA SER A 4 -11.06 -2.69 -6.59
C SER A 4 -12.35 -3.50 -6.80
N ARG A 5 -12.63 -4.47 -5.92
CA ARG A 5 -13.88 -5.24 -5.94
C ARG A 5 -15.11 -4.33 -5.74
N ALA A 6 -15.03 -3.40 -4.81
CA ALA A 6 -16.11 -2.44 -4.57
C ALA A 6 -16.38 -1.56 -5.79
N GLN A 7 -15.33 -1.12 -6.48
CA GLN A 7 -15.44 -0.35 -7.73
C GLN A 7 -16.11 -1.17 -8.83
N ALA A 8 -15.67 -2.40 -9.06
CA ALA A 8 -16.25 -3.31 -10.04
C ALA A 8 -17.74 -3.51 -9.76
N ARG A 9 -18.11 -3.86 -8.52
CA ARG A 9 -19.49 -4.01 -8.10
C ARG A 9 -20.35 -2.75 -8.30
N ASN A 10 -19.81 -1.57 -7.97
CA ASN A 10 -20.51 -0.32 -8.16
C ASN A 10 -20.78 -0.02 -9.64
N ARG A 11 -19.83 -0.36 -10.52
CA ARG A 11 -20.02 -0.23 -11.97
C ARG A 11 -21.13 -1.13 -12.48
N ASP A 12 -21.12 -2.40 -12.08
CA ASP A 12 -22.15 -3.37 -12.45
C ASP A 12 -23.53 -2.93 -11.99
N LEU A 13 -23.67 -2.48 -10.73
CA LEU A 13 -24.92 -2.00 -10.16
C LEU A 13 -25.47 -0.75 -10.87
N ASN A 14 -24.60 0.05 -11.46
CA ASN A 14 -24.99 1.26 -12.18
C ASN A 14 -25.05 1.07 -13.71
N GLY A 15 -24.91 -0.16 -14.20
CA GLY A 15 -24.98 -0.46 -15.64
C GLY A 15 -23.87 0.22 -16.46
N LEU A 16 -22.74 0.53 -15.84
CA LEU A 16 -21.60 1.15 -16.51
C LEU A 16 -20.77 0.07 -17.22
N PRO A 17 -20.54 0.19 -18.54
CA PRO A 17 -19.80 -0.82 -19.29
C PRO A 17 -18.36 -0.98 -18.79
N GLY A 18 -17.90 -2.22 -18.80
CA GLY A 18 -16.64 -2.67 -18.22
C GLY A 18 -15.36 -2.26 -18.96
N GLN A 19 -15.12 -0.98 -19.20
CA GLN A 19 -13.93 -0.49 -19.88
C GLN A 19 -12.90 0.21 -18.96
N GLY A 20 -12.81 -0.15 -17.69
CA GLY A 20 -11.76 0.36 -16.82
C GLY A 20 -10.58 -0.60 -16.76
N VAL A 21 -9.38 -0.13 -17.04
CA VAL A 21 -8.15 -0.84 -16.70
C VAL A 21 -7.94 -0.72 -15.19
N HIS A 22 -7.67 -1.83 -14.53
CA HIS A 22 -7.27 -1.84 -13.14
C HIS A 22 -5.76 -1.97 -13.06
N LEU A 23 -5.11 -1.01 -12.41
CA LEU A 23 -3.66 -1.00 -12.23
C LEU A 23 -3.33 -1.31 -10.77
N TRP A 24 -2.32 -2.15 -10.59
CA TRP A 24 -1.71 -2.39 -9.29
C TRP A 24 -0.55 -1.42 -9.04
N PRO A 25 -0.13 -1.20 -7.79
CA PRO A 25 1.11 -0.50 -7.50
C PRO A 25 2.27 -1.08 -8.33
N PHE A 26 3.12 -0.20 -8.87
CA PHE A 26 4.22 -0.46 -9.79
C PHE A 26 3.83 -0.77 -11.26
N ASP A 27 2.55 -0.91 -11.58
CA ASP A 27 2.14 -0.92 -12.99
C ASP A 27 2.34 0.47 -13.60
N ASN A 28 2.71 0.49 -14.88
CA ASN A 28 2.75 1.72 -15.65
C ASN A 28 1.38 2.02 -16.25
N LEU A 29 1.08 3.29 -16.44
CA LEU A 29 -0.09 3.67 -17.22
C LEU A 29 0.09 3.24 -18.69
N PRO A 30 -0.90 2.53 -19.28
CA PRO A 30 -0.83 2.15 -20.68
C PRO A 30 -0.87 3.37 -21.60
N GLU A 31 -1.59 4.41 -21.22
CA GLU A 31 -1.70 5.70 -21.89
C GLU A 31 -1.87 6.81 -20.85
N SER A 32 -1.38 8.02 -21.15
CA SER A 32 -1.57 9.17 -20.27
C SER A 32 -3.05 9.60 -20.31
N PRO A 33 -3.73 9.69 -19.15
CA PRO A 33 -5.11 10.15 -19.11
C PRO A 33 -5.21 11.66 -19.36
N ASP A 34 -6.37 12.12 -19.84
CA ASP A 34 -6.66 13.56 -20.01
C ASP A 34 -6.73 14.29 -18.67
N GLN A 35 -7.10 13.59 -17.60
CA GLN A 35 -7.14 14.12 -16.23
C GLN A 35 -7.14 13.01 -15.19
N VAL A 36 -6.72 13.34 -13.98
CA VAL A 36 -6.73 12.45 -12.81
C VAL A 36 -7.66 12.99 -11.74
N ILE A 37 -8.48 12.12 -11.15
CA ILE A 37 -9.27 12.41 -9.96
C ILE A 37 -8.84 11.46 -8.86
N MET A 38 -8.36 12.01 -7.74
CA MET A 38 -7.79 11.25 -6.64
C MET A 38 -8.49 11.59 -5.32
N ARG A 39 -8.91 10.55 -4.61
CA ARG A 39 -9.28 10.71 -3.20
C ARG A 39 -8.01 10.70 -2.36
N VAL A 40 -7.81 11.75 -1.55
CA VAL A 40 -6.66 11.84 -0.63
C VAL A 40 -6.69 10.66 0.36
N PRO A 41 -5.64 9.81 0.40
CA PRO A 41 -5.57 8.70 1.35
C PRO A 41 -5.32 9.21 2.78
N LYS A 42 -5.61 8.38 3.77
CA LYS A 42 -5.35 8.71 5.18
C LYS A 42 -3.86 8.62 5.52
N SER A 43 -3.14 7.71 4.88
CA SER A 43 -1.70 7.55 5.06
C SER A 43 -0.95 8.62 4.30
N LEU A 44 -0.13 9.40 5.01
CA LEU A 44 0.73 10.42 4.40
C LEU A 44 1.78 9.78 3.49
N ALA A 45 2.37 8.69 3.91
CA ALA A 45 3.35 7.94 3.14
C ALA A 45 2.77 7.44 1.80
N LEU A 46 1.54 6.90 1.83
CA LEU A 46 0.87 6.49 0.60
C LEU A 46 0.56 7.69 -0.31
N LEU A 47 0.20 8.83 0.27
CA LEU A 47 -0.01 10.06 -0.50
C LEU A 47 1.27 10.50 -1.22
N GLU A 48 2.38 10.60 -0.49
CA GLU A 48 3.69 10.98 -1.05
C GLU A 48 4.12 10.04 -2.19
N TRP A 49 4.01 8.73 -1.96
CA TRP A 49 4.31 7.73 -2.98
C TRP A 49 3.41 7.87 -4.22
N GLN A 50 2.11 8.10 -4.03
CA GLN A 50 1.16 8.31 -5.13
C GLN A 50 1.44 9.59 -5.90
N LEU A 51 1.78 10.70 -5.22
CA LEU A 51 2.12 11.96 -5.88
C LEU A 51 3.41 11.83 -6.72
N GLN A 52 4.44 11.14 -6.20
CA GLN A 52 5.62 10.81 -6.98
C GLN A 52 5.25 9.97 -8.21
N TRP A 53 4.49 8.90 -8.03
CA TRP A 53 4.09 8.03 -9.14
C TRP A 53 3.33 8.81 -10.22
N LEU A 54 2.41 9.71 -9.83
CA LEU A 54 1.71 10.59 -10.78
C LEU A 54 2.68 11.52 -11.52
N SER A 55 3.70 12.06 -10.86
CA SER A 55 4.69 12.93 -11.53
C SER A 55 5.46 12.22 -12.64
N GLU A 56 5.72 10.92 -12.46
CA GLU A 56 6.45 10.08 -13.41
C GLU A 56 5.59 9.55 -14.56
N GLN A 57 4.31 9.27 -14.29
CA GLN A 57 3.44 8.57 -15.25
C GLN A 57 2.60 9.51 -16.12
N LEU A 58 2.37 10.74 -15.69
CA LEU A 58 1.50 11.67 -16.38
C LEU A 58 2.27 12.55 -17.36
N ALA A 59 1.66 12.84 -18.50
CA ALA A 59 2.18 13.83 -19.42
C ALA A 59 2.18 15.24 -18.79
N TYR A 60 3.11 16.07 -19.23
CA TYR A 60 3.18 17.46 -18.82
C TYR A 60 1.84 18.17 -19.01
N GLY A 61 1.39 18.89 -17.99
CA GLY A 61 0.15 19.66 -18.07
C GLY A 61 -1.13 18.89 -17.76
N THR A 62 -1.07 17.58 -17.54
CA THR A 62 -2.25 16.77 -17.17
C THR A 62 -2.86 17.30 -15.88
N PRO A 63 -4.16 17.68 -15.84
CA PRO A 63 -4.83 18.14 -14.64
C PRO A 63 -4.99 17.01 -13.62
N VAL A 64 -4.66 17.29 -12.36
CA VAL A 64 -4.85 16.37 -11.23
C VAL A 64 -5.71 17.04 -10.18
N TRP A 65 -6.84 16.40 -9.87
CA TRP A 65 -7.79 16.85 -8.86
C TRP A 65 -7.72 15.95 -7.65
N LEU A 66 -7.47 16.52 -6.47
CA LEU A 66 -7.48 15.80 -5.21
C LEU A 66 -8.67 16.25 -4.36
N ALA A 67 -9.35 15.31 -3.74
CA ALA A 67 -10.51 15.61 -2.90
C ALA A 67 -10.48 14.82 -1.58
N GLY A 68 -11.01 15.43 -0.53
CA GLY A 68 -11.16 14.78 0.76
C GLY A 68 -12.05 15.57 1.71
N MET A 69 -12.46 14.91 2.80
CA MET A 69 -13.16 15.59 3.90
C MET A 69 -12.13 16.36 4.74
N ASP A 70 -12.42 17.62 5.10
CA ASP A 70 -11.49 18.49 5.84
C ASP A 70 -10.85 17.83 7.08
N LYS A 71 -11.64 17.05 7.82
CA LYS A 71 -11.15 16.34 9.02
C LYS A 71 -10.12 15.22 8.76
N HIS A 72 -9.96 14.82 7.49
CA HIS A 72 -9.04 13.73 7.09
C HIS A 72 -7.91 14.23 6.19
N LEU A 73 -7.93 15.51 5.82
CA LEU A 73 -6.89 16.09 4.98
C LEU A 73 -5.64 16.40 5.80
N PRO A 74 -4.45 15.98 5.37
CA PRO A 74 -3.21 16.36 6.01
C PRO A 74 -2.96 17.88 5.82
N ARG A 75 -2.44 18.53 6.85
CA ARG A 75 -2.09 19.97 6.78
C ARG A 75 -1.02 20.26 5.72
N GLN A 76 -0.18 19.26 5.43
CA GLN A 76 0.91 19.34 4.45
C GLN A 76 0.46 19.05 3.02
N LEU A 77 -0.85 18.87 2.73
CA LEU A 77 -1.30 18.46 1.40
C LEU A 77 -0.82 19.40 0.28
N VAL A 78 -1.02 20.71 0.42
CA VAL A 78 -0.57 21.67 -0.60
C VAL A 78 0.97 21.68 -0.71
N PRO A 79 1.76 21.79 0.37
CA PRO A 79 3.21 21.62 0.30
C PRO A 79 3.69 20.34 -0.38
N LEU A 80 3.01 19.19 -0.14
CA LEU A 80 3.35 17.94 -0.81
C LEU A 80 3.02 17.98 -2.31
N MET A 81 1.88 18.54 -2.69
CA MET A 81 1.54 18.75 -4.10
C MET A 81 2.59 19.63 -4.80
N GLU A 82 3.03 20.71 -4.15
CA GLU A 82 4.10 21.58 -4.66
C GLU A 82 5.42 20.82 -4.80
N GLN A 83 5.77 20.02 -3.80
CA GLN A 83 7.02 19.26 -3.77
C GLN A 83 7.07 18.20 -4.89
N TYR A 84 6.02 17.44 -5.07
CA TYR A 84 6.01 16.28 -5.99
C TYR A 84 5.47 16.59 -7.38
N LEU A 85 4.61 17.61 -7.52
CA LEU A 85 3.96 17.97 -8.78
C LEU A 85 4.25 19.41 -9.25
N GLY A 86 5.02 20.19 -8.49
CA GLY A 86 5.53 21.51 -8.86
C GLY A 86 4.61 22.69 -8.53
N ASN A 87 3.30 22.52 -8.54
CA ASN A 87 2.35 23.54 -8.13
C ASN A 87 1.11 22.88 -7.55
N GLY A 88 0.46 23.55 -6.64
CA GLY A 88 -0.74 23.02 -6.02
C GLY A 88 -1.53 24.12 -5.33
N ARG A 89 -2.85 24.07 -5.39
CA ARG A 89 -3.71 25.02 -4.72
C ARG A 89 -4.95 24.40 -4.14
N ALA A 90 -5.41 24.95 -3.03
CA ALA A 90 -6.70 24.64 -2.47
C ALA A 90 -7.79 25.38 -3.24
N GLU A 91 -8.82 24.66 -3.65
CA GLU A 91 -10.03 25.19 -4.25
C GLU A 91 -11.12 25.44 -3.20
N LEU A 92 -12.29 25.86 -3.64
CA LEU A 92 -13.40 26.10 -2.75
C LEU A 92 -13.86 24.83 -2.04
N GLY A 93 -14.13 24.92 -0.75
CA GLY A 93 -14.72 23.85 0.04
C GLY A 93 -16.26 23.85 -0.05
N TRP A 94 -16.84 22.68 0.13
CA TRP A 94 -18.29 22.49 0.20
C TRP A 94 -18.66 21.38 1.19
N LYS A 95 -19.58 21.67 2.11
CA LYS A 95 -20.07 20.71 3.12
C LYS A 95 -18.97 19.91 3.83
N LYS A 96 -17.94 20.61 4.31
CA LYS A 96 -16.76 20.01 4.99
C LYS A 96 -15.90 19.10 4.12
N ALA A 97 -16.02 19.22 2.81
CA ALA A 97 -15.10 18.62 1.85
C ALA A 97 -14.35 19.73 1.10
N ARG A 98 -13.16 19.44 0.65
CA ARG A 98 -12.33 20.38 -0.10
C ARG A 98 -11.74 19.71 -1.33
N LEU A 99 -11.63 20.51 -2.38
CA LEU A 99 -10.99 20.17 -3.63
C LEU A 99 -9.65 20.85 -3.71
N PHE A 100 -8.69 20.21 -4.33
CA PHE A 100 -7.38 20.74 -4.65
C PHE A 100 -7.08 20.46 -6.11
N SER A 101 -6.32 21.34 -6.75
CA SER A 101 -5.90 21.19 -8.13
C SER A 101 -4.41 21.39 -8.29
N VAL A 102 -3.84 20.64 -9.23
CA VAL A 102 -2.44 20.73 -9.64
C VAL A 102 -2.34 20.23 -11.08
N THR A 103 -1.30 20.62 -11.79
CA THR A 103 -0.96 20.05 -13.11
C THR A 103 0.30 19.21 -12.99
N ALA A 104 0.33 18.08 -13.69
CA ALA A 104 1.48 17.18 -13.68
C ALA A 104 2.70 17.83 -14.35
N PRO A 105 3.91 17.63 -13.80
CA PRO A 105 5.15 18.19 -14.36
C PRO A 105 5.67 17.40 -15.56
N GLY A 106 5.18 16.19 -15.81
CA GLY A 106 5.67 15.30 -16.88
C GLY A 106 7.00 14.63 -16.57
N GLU A 107 7.54 14.82 -15.40
CA GLU A 107 8.80 14.23 -14.94
C GLU A 107 8.82 14.10 -13.42
N ARG A 108 9.66 13.22 -12.90
CA ARG A 108 9.85 13.09 -11.46
C ARG A 108 10.64 14.26 -10.88
N LEU A 109 10.02 15.04 -9.99
CA LEU A 109 10.68 16.16 -9.32
C LEU A 109 11.46 15.70 -8.08
N VAL A 110 10.91 14.77 -7.30
CA VAL A 110 11.49 14.29 -6.04
C VAL A 110 11.25 12.80 -5.89
N VAL A 111 12.17 12.10 -5.25
CA VAL A 111 12.02 10.69 -4.87
C VAL A 111 11.40 10.62 -3.48
N ALA A 112 10.26 9.95 -3.35
CA ALA A 112 9.67 9.66 -2.05
C ALA A 112 10.54 8.64 -1.29
N PRO A 113 10.65 8.77 0.05
CA PRO A 113 11.57 7.95 0.84
C PRO A 113 11.02 6.53 1.12
N TYR A 114 10.40 5.91 0.14
CA TYR A 114 9.80 4.58 0.28
C TYR A 114 10.39 3.59 -0.74
N PRO A 115 10.58 2.29 -0.35
CA PRO A 115 10.31 1.73 0.98
C PRO A 115 11.24 2.30 2.06
N THR A 116 10.76 2.33 3.31
CA THR A 116 11.55 2.61 4.51
C THR A 116 11.97 1.31 5.19
N GLU A 117 12.79 1.42 6.23
CA GLU A 117 13.10 0.30 7.11
C GLU A 117 12.61 0.57 8.53
N VAL A 118 12.16 -0.47 9.21
CA VAL A 118 11.78 -0.45 10.62
C VAL A 118 12.52 -1.58 11.34
N GLU A 119 13.00 -1.31 12.55
CA GLU A 119 13.70 -2.31 13.34
C GLU A 119 12.76 -3.45 13.74
N GLY A 120 13.15 -4.67 13.40
CA GLY A 120 12.44 -5.91 13.68
C GLY A 120 13.27 -6.89 14.53
N PRO A 121 12.67 -8.02 14.97
CA PRO A 121 13.37 -9.00 15.82
C PRO A 121 14.55 -9.67 15.15
N MET A 122 14.60 -9.69 13.83
CA MET A 122 15.68 -10.31 13.03
C MET A 122 16.56 -9.28 12.31
N GLY A 123 16.33 -7.98 12.54
CA GLY A 123 17.00 -6.86 11.88
C GLY A 123 16.03 -5.98 11.10
N PRO A 124 16.54 -5.06 10.25
CA PRO A 124 15.72 -4.10 9.53
C PRO A 124 14.72 -4.75 8.58
N LEU A 125 13.43 -4.42 8.75
CA LEU A 125 12.33 -4.87 7.90
C LEU A 125 11.97 -3.79 6.89
N THR A 126 11.89 -4.15 5.62
CA THR A 126 11.39 -3.29 4.55
C THR A 126 9.90 -3.02 4.71
N VAL A 127 9.51 -1.74 4.61
CA VAL A 127 8.12 -1.30 4.73
C VAL A 127 7.77 -0.35 3.58
N HIS A 128 6.91 -0.78 2.67
CA HIS A 128 6.43 0.04 1.57
C HIS A 128 5.42 1.10 2.03
N ALA A 129 5.20 2.09 1.18
CA ALA A 129 4.33 3.23 1.49
C ALA A 129 2.91 2.81 1.89
N GLY A 130 2.40 3.36 2.98
CA GLY A 130 1.04 3.12 3.45
C GLY A 130 0.81 1.79 4.17
N VAL A 131 1.82 0.95 4.30
CA VAL A 131 1.77 -0.26 5.13
C VAL A 131 1.74 0.13 6.60
N PHE A 132 0.98 -0.62 7.40
CA PHE A 132 0.85 -0.35 8.83
C PHE A 132 2.20 -0.43 9.56
N ALA A 133 2.38 0.38 10.61
CA ALA A 133 3.60 0.41 11.43
C ALA A 133 4.88 0.84 10.69
N GLN A 134 4.81 1.92 9.89
CA GLN A 134 5.95 2.43 9.10
C GLN A 134 7.14 2.98 9.87
N GLN A 135 6.97 3.35 11.14
CA GLN A 135 8.04 3.98 11.94
C GLN A 135 8.62 3.06 13.00
N GLN A 136 7.83 2.11 13.49
CA GLN A 136 8.21 1.13 14.51
C GLN A 136 7.23 -0.01 14.51
N LEU A 137 7.64 -1.16 15.03
CA LEU A 137 6.71 -2.28 15.22
C LEU A 137 5.55 -1.88 16.13
N ASP A 138 4.35 -2.21 15.71
CA ASP A 138 3.13 -2.02 16.49
C ASP A 138 3.18 -2.76 17.83
N ILE A 139 2.49 -2.23 18.83
CA ILE A 139 2.43 -2.83 20.19
C ILE A 139 1.82 -4.24 20.11
N GLY A 140 0.76 -4.41 19.29
CA GLY A 140 0.12 -5.71 19.07
C GLY A 140 1.08 -6.71 18.45
N ALA A 141 1.85 -6.32 17.43
CA ALA A 141 2.85 -7.18 16.82
C ALA A 141 3.94 -7.59 17.82
N ARG A 142 4.45 -6.64 18.62
CA ARG A 142 5.44 -6.94 19.68
C ARG A 142 4.90 -7.91 20.74
N PHE A 143 3.65 -7.73 21.15
CA PHE A 143 2.99 -8.64 22.09
C PHE A 143 2.83 -10.03 21.45
N PHE A 144 2.37 -10.09 20.20
CA PHE A 144 2.16 -11.35 19.48
C PHE A 144 3.45 -12.14 19.29
N LEU A 145 4.54 -11.45 18.91
CA LEU A 145 5.89 -12.05 18.76
C LEU A 145 6.36 -12.73 20.06
N ALA A 146 6.08 -12.14 21.21
CA ALA A 146 6.46 -12.73 22.52
C ALA A 146 5.63 -13.97 22.91
N HIS A 147 4.57 -14.28 22.17
CA HIS A 147 3.64 -15.38 22.46
C HIS A 147 3.48 -16.34 21.27
N LEU A 148 4.33 -16.25 20.28
CA LEU A 148 4.38 -17.24 19.21
C LEU A 148 4.77 -18.62 19.76
N PRO A 149 4.27 -19.72 19.20
CA PRO A 149 4.67 -21.05 19.62
C PRO A 149 6.15 -21.29 19.28
N ASP A 150 6.86 -21.91 20.18
CA ASP A 150 8.29 -22.31 20.00
C ASP A 150 8.44 -23.47 19.00
N SER A 151 7.37 -24.21 18.73
CA SER A 151 7.35 -25.34 17.79
C SER A 151 5.99 -25.56 17.19
N LEU A 152 5.97 -26.08 15.96
CA LEU A 152 4.79 -26.53 15.24
C LEU A 152 4.98 -27.98 14.79
N PRO A 153 3.90 -28.73 14.50
CA PRO A 153 4.01 -30.02 13.83
C PRO A 153 4.80 -29.88 12.53
N ALA A 154 5.57 -30.91 12.17
CA ALA A 154 6.33 -30.93 10.92
C ALA A 154 5.38 -30.74 9.71
N GLY A 155 5.72 -29.85 8.81
CA GLY A 155 4.91 -29.49 7.64
C GLY A 155 3.61 -28.74 7.97
N ALA A 156 3.51 -28.13 9.15
CA ALA A 156 2.34 -27.33 9.51
C ALA A 156 2.10 -26.20 8.50
N ARG A 157 0.84 -26.03 8.07
CA ARG A 157 0.41 -24.88 7.26
C ARG A 157 -0.13 -23.78 8.17
N VAL A 158 0.38 -22.58 8.02
CA VAL A 158 -0.01 -21.42 8.83
C VAL A 158 -0.33 -20.25 7.94
N ALA A 159 -1.41 -19.51 8.26
CA ALA A 159 -1.75 -18.26 7.60
C ALA A 159 -1.44 -17.07 8.53
N ASP A 160 -0.64 -16.13 8.03
CA ASP A 160 -0.46 -14.79 8.62
C ASP A 160 -1.49 -13.86 7.97
N LEU A 161 -2.60 -13.63 8.69
CA LEU A 161 -3.76 -12.93 8.18
C LEU A 161 -3.69 -11.43 8.54
N GLY A 162 -3.69 -10.57 7.51
CA GLY A 162 -3.38 -9.16 7.65
C GLY A 162 -1.88 -8.97 7.91
N CYS A 163 -1.05 -9.67 7.13
CA CYS A 163 0.37 -9.85 7.41
C CYS A 163 1.19 -8.54 7.46
N GLY A 164 0.70 -7.45 6.86
CA GLY A 164 1.44 -6.20 6.80
C GLY A 164 2.83 -6.39 6.18
N ASN A 165 3.89 -6.05 6.92
CA ASN A 165 5.27 -6.28 6.49
C ASN A 165 5.80 -7.71 6.71
N GLY A 166 4.93 -8.62 7.16
CA GLY A 166 5.23 -10.04 7.32
C GLY A 166 5.98 -10.41 8.60
N VAL A 167 6.15 -9.50 9.55
CA VAL A 167 7.02 -9.72 10.73
C VAL A 167 6.60 -10.92 11.59
N ILE A 168 5.30 -11.19 11.71
CA ILE A 168 4.78 -12.31 12.52
C ILE A 168 5.10 -13.64 11.82
N GLY A 169 4.73 -13.76 10.55
CA GLY A 169 5.02 -14.95 9.75
C GLY A 169 6.51 -15.23 9.63
N LEU A 170 7.34 -14.20 9.47
CA LEU A 170 8.81 -14.33 9.44
C LEU A 170 9.37 -14.88 10.74
N ALA A 171 8.93 -14.37 11.89
CA ALA A 171 9.37 -14.87 13.18
C ALA A 171 8.99 -16.34 13.36
N LEU A 172 7.80 -16.73 12.87
CA LEU A 172 7.36 -18.11 12.89
C LEU A 172 8.21 -19.02 11.97
N LEU A 173 8.55 -18.57 10.76
CA LEU A 173 9.44 -19.29 9.85
C LEU A 173 10.83 -19.51 10.45
N GLN A 174 11.35 -18.55 11.20
CA GLN A 174 12.64 -18.71 11.91
C GLN A 174 12.57 -19.73 13.04
N ALA A 175 11.48 -19.71 13.82
CA ALA A 175 11.27 -20.68 14.91
C ALA A 175 10.92 -22.07 14.40
N CYS A 176 10.21 -22.17 13.29
CA CYS A 176 9.66 -23.41 12.71
C CYS A 176 9.95 -23.49 11.19
N PRO A 177 11.21 -23.74 10.76
CA PRO A 177 11.60 -23.66 9.34
C PRO A 177 10.88 -24.63 8.41
N ASP A 178 10.39 -25.75 8.94
CA ASP A 178 9.67 -26.79 8.17
C ASP A 178 8.18 -26.44 7.93
N SER A 179 7.71 -25.29 8.44
CA SER A 179 6.34 -24.84 8.25
C SER A 179 6.13 -24.22 6.86
N GLN A 180 4.89 -24.29 6.37
CA GLN A 180 4.44 -23.65 5.15
C GLN A 180 3.62 -22.41 5.53
N LEU A 181 4.05 -21.24 5.11
CA LEU A 181 3.34 -20.00 5.42
C LEU A 181 2.61 -19.40 4.24
N VAL A 182 1.37 -18.97 4.49
CA VAL A 182 0.61 -18.14 3.56
C VAL A 182 0.47 -16.74 4.17
N PHE A 183 1.10 -15.75 3.55
CA PHE A 183 0.96 -14.34 3.92
C PHE A 183 -0.24 -13.75 3.21
N CYS A 184 -1.25 -13.31 3.94
CA CYS A 184 -2.51 -12.79 3.40
C CYS A 184 -2.70 -11.33 3.77
N ASP A 185 -2.97 -10.47 2.78
CA ASP A 185 -3.35 -9.07 3.01
C ASP A 185 -4.25 -8.56 1.89
N GLU A 186 -5.06 -7.54 2.17
CA GLU A 186 -5.81 -6.82 1.14
C GLU A 186 -4.96 -5.77 0.40
N SER A 187 -3.83 -5.38 0.99
CA SER A 187 -2.90 -4.40 0.46
C SER A 187 -1.79 -5.06 -0.32
N TRP A 188 -1.69 -4.73 -1.61
CA TRP A 188 -0.59 -5.19 -2.45
C TRP A 188 0.78 -4.72 -1.91
N LEU A 189 0.89 -3.48 -1.41
CA LEU A 189 2.12 -2.94 -0.83
C LEU A 189 2.53 -3.63 0.48
N ALA A 190 1.56 -4.12 1.25
CA ALA A 190 1.82 -4.97 2.41
C ALA A 190 2.46 -6.30 1.99
N LEU A 191 1.85 -6.99 1.04
CA LEU A 191 2.40 -8.24 0.51
C LEU A 191 3.77 -8.04 -0.14
N GLN A 192 4.01 -6.91 -0.81
CA GLN A 192 5.33 -6.61 -1.35
C GLN A 192 6.36 -6.45 -0.22
N SER A 193 5.99 -5.76 0.87
CA SER A 193 6.85 -5.66 2.05
C SER A 193 7.17 -7.04 2.65
N ALA A 194 6.15 -7.89 2.79
CA ALA A 194 6.33 -9.25 3.29
C ALA A 194 7.22 -10.09 2.36
N ARG A 195 7.06 -10.00 1.03
CA ARG A 195 7.92 -10.68 0.04
C ARG A 195 9.38 -10.25 0.16
N ASP A 196 9.63 -8.95 0.21
CA ASP A 196 10.99 -8.41 0.31
C ASP A 196 11.67 -8.89 1.60
N ASN A 197 10.91 -8.93 2.70
CA ASN A 197 11.43 -9.39 3.98
C ASN A 197 11.61 -10.91 4.04
N VAL A 198 10.72 -11.71 3.47
CA VAL A 198 10.89 -13.17 3.34
C VAL A 198 12.11 -13.47 2.47
N ALA A 199 12.26 -12.81 1.33
CA ALA A 199 13.42 -12.98 0.46
C ALA A 199 14.74 -12.63 1.15
N ARG A 200 14.74 -11.65 2.07
CA ARG A 200 15.90 -11.24 2.84
C ARG A 200 16.27 -12.22 3.95
N TYR A 201 15.29 -12.72 4.71
CA TYR A 201 15.54 -13.46 5.94
C TYR A 201 15.26 -14.96 5.88
N CYS A 202 14.38 -15.39 4.99
CA CYS A 202 13.95 -16.80 4.85
C CYS A 202 13.78 -17.19 3.37
N PRO A 203 14.81 -16.99 2.50
CA PRO A 203 14.67 -17.15 1.05
C PRO A 203 14.29 -18.58 0.61
N GLU A 204 14.65 -19.59 1.40
CA GLU A 204 14.37 -21.01 1.10
C GLU A 204 13.04 -21.51 1.70
N SER A 205 12.26 -20.61 2.35
CA SER A 205 11.00 -21.02 3.00
C SER A 205 9.91 -21.34 1.99
N ALA A 206 9.05 -22.28 2.36
CA ALA A 206 7.80 -22.56 1.63
C ALA A 206 6.77 -21.47 1.96
N SER A 207 6.84 -20.32 1.26
CA SER A 207 6.00 -19.16 1.50
C SER A 207 5.16 -18.81 0.30
N GLU A 208 3.86 -18.61 0.54
CA GLU A 208 2.89 -18.14 -0.44
C GLU A 208 2.36 -16.76 -0.05
N PHE A 209 1.93 -15.97 -1.05
CA PHE A 209 1.45 -14.61 -0.83
C PHE A 209 0.11 -14.41 -1.50
N HIS A 210 -0.93 -14.23 -0.71
CA HIS A 210 -2.31 -14.13 -1.16
C HIS A 210 -2.85 -12.71 -1.01
N LEU A 211 -3.15 -12.08 -2.16
CA LEU A 211 -3.84 -10.79 -2.20
C LEU A 211 -5.34 -11.03 -2.21
N GLY A 212 -6.02 -10.79 -1.10
CA GLY A 212 -7.42 -11.19 -1.01
C GLY A 212 -8.22 -10.58 0.13
N ASP A 213 -9.44 -11.08 0.25
CA ASP A 213 -10.36 -10.81 1.36
C ASP A 213 -10.23 -11.97 2.37
N GLY A 214 -9.33 -11.81 3.31
CA GLY A 214 -9.00 -12.89 4.23
C GLY A 214 -8.41 -14.11 3.51
N LEU A 215 -8.95 -15.29 3.81
CA LEU A 215 -8.53 -16.56 3.22
C LEU A 215 -9.38 -17.00 2.03
N VAL A 216 -10.23 -16.12 1.49
CA VAL A 216 -11.08 -16.46 0.34
C VAL A 216 -10.21 -16.73 -0.89
N GLY A 217 -10.20 -17.97 -1.37
CA GLY A 217 -9.38 -18.41 -2.51
C GLY A 217 -7.96 -18.88 -2.13
N CYS A 218 -7.67 -19.07 -0.85
CA CYS A 218 -6.53 -19.86 -0.38
C CYS A 218 -6.97 -21.31 -0.28
N ASP A 219 -6.36 -22.23 -1.05
CA ASP A 219 -6.61 -23.67 -1.00
C ASP A 219 -5.79 -24.36 0.11
#